data_3159020c5cd1abd53d2931e36c1618ff
#
_entry.id   3159020c5cd1abd53d2931e36c1618ff
#
_cell.length_a   1.000
_cell.length_b   1.000
_cell.length_c   1.000
_cell.angle_alpha   90.00
_cell.angle_beta   90.00
_cell.angle_gamma   90.00
#
_symmetry.space_group_name_H-M   'P 1'
#
loop_
_entity.id
_entity.type
_entity.pdbx_description
1 polymer ?
#
loop_
_entity_poly.entity_id
_entity_poly.type
_entity_poly.pdbx_seq_one_letter_code
_entity_poly.pdbx_strand_id
1 'polypeptide(L)'
;MTDRIIVKDLVVFAYHGVHPEEQRLGQRFEVDLSCAMNLREAAKRDTEGATVSYSSLVEIVAEISSRRTFFLIEALADDIARTILSRYAQIDAVTVTVRKPSAPIPATLGYVAVEVTRDRND
;
A
#
# COMPACT_ATOMS: atom_id res chain seq x y z
N MET A 1 4.63 10.64 -19.94
CA MET A 1 5.60 10.67 -18.83
C MET A 1 4.85 10.86 -17.52
N THR A 2 5.14 10.05 -16.55
CA THR A 2 4.37 10.02 -15.31
C THR A 2 5.26 10.33 -14.13
N ASP A 3 4.88 11.35 -13.36
CA ASP A 3 5.49 11.62 -12.07
C ASP A 3 4.86 10.69 -11.03
N ARG A 4 5.52 10.50 -9.90
CA ARG A 4 5.05 9.58 -8.87
C ARG A 4 5.31 10.12 -7.48
N ILE A 5 4.39 9.86 -6.58
CA ILE A 5 4.64 9.95 -5.14
C ILE A 5 4.95 8.54 -4.66
N ILE A 6 6.06 8.37 -3.99
CA ILE A 6 6.52 7.05 -3.55
C ILE A 6 6.63 7.03 -2.03
N VAL A 7 6.01 6.02 -1.40
CA VAL A 7 6.21 5.67 0.00
C VAL A 7 6.87 4.31 0.02
N LYS A 8 8.00 4.20 0.71
CA LYS A 8 8.84 3.01 0.64
C LYS A 8 9.07 2.43 2.03
N ASP A 9 8.98 1.10 2.14
CA ASP A 9 9.31 0.36 3.37
C ASP A 9 8.49 0.80 4.58
N LEU A 10 7.20 1.08 4.37
CA LEU A 10 6.31 1.39 5.47
C LEU A 10 6.00 0.11 6.24
N VAL A 11 6.39 0.06 7.50
CA VAL A 11 6.18 -1.10 8.35
C VAL A 11 4.84 -0.99 9.06
N VAL A 12 4.03 -2.03 8.96
CA VAL A 12 2.79 -2.18 9.73
C VAL A 12 2.80 -3.53 10.43
N PHE A 13 2.32 -3.59 11.67
CA PHE A 13 2.10 -4.84 12.36
C PHE A 13 0.62 -5.18 12.23
N ALA A 14 0.32 -6.37 11.71
CA ALA A 14 -1.05 -6.75 11.41
C ALA A 14 -1.22 -8.26 11.51
N TYR A 15 -2.47 -8.73 11.34
CA TYR A 15 -2.86 -10.10 11.63
C TYR A 15 -3.38 -10.82 10.38
N HIS A 16 -2.71 -10.57 9.25
CA HIS A 16 -3.12 -11.14 7.95
C HIS A 16 -2.45 -12.48 7.70
N GLY A 17 -3.17 -13.37 7.05
CA GLY A 17 -2.66 -14.67 6.63
C GLY A 17 -3.75 -15.72 6.64
N VAL A 18 -3.49 -16.84 5.98
CA VAL A 18 -4.44 -17.95 5.92
C VAL A 18 -4.37 -18.86 7.13
N HIS A 19 -3.26 -18.85 7.86
CA HIS A 19 -3.07 -19.71 9.03
C HIS A 19 -3.63 -19.06 10.29
N PRO A 20 -4.35 -19.81 11.15
CA PRO A 20 -4.87 -19.26 12.41
C PRO A 20 -3.80 -18.62 13.28
N GLU A 21 -2.59 -19.18 13.29
CA GLU A 21 -1.46 -18.65 14.08
C GLU A 21 -1.07 -17.27 13.61
N GLU A 22 -1.07 -17.00 12.31
CA GLU A 22 -0.79 -15.68 11.76
C GLU A 22 -1.84 -14.67 12.22
N GLN A 23 -3.10 -15.08 12.23
CA GLN A 23 -4.21 -14.22 12.62
C GLN A 23 -4.23 -13.94 14.11
N ARG A 24 -3.70 -14.83 14.92
CA ARG A 24 -3.67 -14.69 16.39
C ARG A 24 -2.45 -13.92 16.87
N LEU A 25 -1.28 -14.24 16.36
CA LEU A 25 -0.02 -13.68 16.84
C LEU A 25 0.35 -12.39 16.13
N GLY A 26 -0.05 -12.26 14.88
CA GLY A 26 0.33 -11.13 14.05
C GLY A 26 1.77 -11.18 13.59
N GLN A 27 2.13 -10.28 12.69
CA GLN A 27 3.50 -10.18 12.18
C GLN A 27 3.70 -8.82 11.51
N ARG A 28 4.96 -8.51 11.24
CA ARG A 28 5.33 -7.30 10.52
C ARG A 28 5.12 -7.50 9.02
N PHE A 29 4.50 -6.51 8.40
CA PHE A 29 4.41 -6.39 6.95
C PHE A 29 5.12 -5.11 6.53
N GLU A 30 5.62 -5.07 5.31
CA GLU A 30 6.23 -3.88 4.73
C GLU A 30 5.45 -3.51 3.47
N VAL A 31 5.09 -2.25 3.35
CA VAL A 31 4.24 -1.77 2.26
C VAL A 31 4.94 -0.65 1.51
N ASP A 32 4.94 -0.75 0.18
CA ASP A 32 5.38 0.32 -0.70
C ASP A 32 4.17 0.81 -1.49
N LEU A 33 4.13 2.11 -1.71
CA LEU A 33 3.16 2.75 -2.59
C LEU A 33 3.89 3.50 -3.69
N SER A 34 3.38 3.44 -4.91
CA SER A 34 3.80 4.29 -6.00
C SER A 34 2.54 4.84 -6.66
N CYS A 35 2.29 6.12 -6.47
CA CYS A 35 1.09 6.79 -6.94
C CYS A 35 1.45 7.65 -8.15
N ALA A 36 0.98 7.24 -9.33
CA ALA A 36 1.23 7.96 -10.57
C ALA A 36 0.29 9.16 -10.68
N MET A 37 0.86 10.34 -10.84
CA MET A 37 0.09 11.56 -11.00
C MET A 37 0.98 12.67 -11.57
N ASN A 38 0.35 13.71 -12.09
CA ASN A 38 1.07 14.86 -12.59
C ASN A 38 1.43 15.78 -11.42
N LEU A 39 2.72 15.98 -11.18
CA LEU A 39 3.21 16.83 -10.08
C LEU A 39 3.67 18.22 -10.56
N ARG A 40 3.39 18.58 -11.81
CA ARG A 40 3.85 19.87 -12.38
C ARG A 40 3.24 21.05 -11.65
N GLU A 41 1.95 20.97 -11.35
CA GLU A 41 1.25 22.06 -10.68
C GLU A 41 1.75 22.26 -9.25
N ALA A 42 1.97 21.16 -8.53
CA ALA A 42 2.53 21.20 -7.18
C ALA A 42 3.93 21.83 -7.19
N ALA A 43 4.75 21.45 -8.17
CA ALA A 43 6.12 21.98 -8.31
C ALA A 43 6.12 23.48 -8.61
N LYS A 44 5.20 23.95 -9.46
CA LYS A 44 5.11 25.36 -9.82
C LYS A 44 4.60 26.23 -8.70
N ARG A 45 3.55 25.77 -8.03
CA ARG A 45 2.86 26.57 -7.00
C ARG A 45 3.53 26.47 -5.65
N ASP A 46 4.26 25.38 -5.41
CA ASP A 46 4.92 25.11 -4.13
C ASP A 46 3.94 25.25 -2.95
N THR A 47 2.76 24.64 -3.13
CA THR A 47 1.70 24.65 -2.10
C THR A 47 1.19 23.24 -1.85
N GLU A 48 0.93 22.94 -0.60
CA GLU A 48 0.43 21.64 -0.15
C GLU A 48 -0.89 21.28 -0.82
N GLY A 49 -1.77 22.25 -1.01
CA GLY A 49 -3.08 22.02 -1.63
C GLY A 49 -3.04 21.56 -3.08
N ALA A 50 -1.90 21.68 -3.76
CA ALA A 50 -1.75 21.28 -5.15
C ALA A 50 -1.29 19.85 -5.32
N THR A 51 -1.09 19.10 -4.24
CA THR A 51 -0.61 17.73 -4.27
C THR A 51 -1.46 16.83 -3.35
N VAL A 52 -1.07 15.56 -3.26
CA VAL A 52 -1.66 14.60 -2.34
C VAL A 52 -0.70 14.46 -1.15
N SER A 53 -1.24 14.53 0.07
CA SER A 53 -0.44 14.38 1.28
C SER A 53 0.02 12.95 1.44
N TYR A 54 1.34 12.73 1.48
CA TYR A 54 1.86 11.37 1.74
C TYR A 54 1.56 10.93 3.17
N SER A 55 1.38 11.85 4.12
CA SER A 55 0.91 11.50 5.46
C SER A 55 -0.46 10.83 5.40
N SER A 56 -1.36 11.36 4.56
CA SER A 56 -2.69 10.76 4.38
C SER A 56 -2.61 9.39 3.72
N LEU A 57 -1.68 9.20 2.80
CA LEU A 57 -1.46 7.89 2.17
C LEU A 57 -1.02 6.87 3.20
N VAL A 58 -0.10 7.24 4.08
CA VAL A 58 0.37 6.37 5.18
C VAL A 58 -0.78 6.01 6.12
N GLU A 59 -1.63 6.98 6.45
CA GLU A 59 -2.81 6.75 7.30
C GLU A 59 -3.79 5.76 6.68
N ILE A 60 -3.99 5.83 5.36
CA ILE A 60 -4.85 4.90 4.65
C ILE A 60 -4.34 3.47 4.79
N VAL A 61 -3.03 3.26 4.61
CA VAL A 61 -2.43 1.93 4.75
C VAL A 61 -2.62 1.41 6.17
N ALA A 62 -2.34 2.24 7.17
CA ALA A 62 -2.47 1.86 8.59
C ALA A 62 -3.91 1.51 8.94
N GLU A 63 -4.86 2.32 8.49
CA GLU A 63 -6.29 2.10 8.76
C GLU A 63 -6.79 0.80 8.13
N ILE A 64 -6.50 0.58 6.86
CA ILE A 64 -6.94 -0.64 6.16
C ILE A 64 -6.31 -1.87 6.80
N SER A 65 -5.04 -1.81 7.14
CA SER A 65 -4.32 -2.94 7.73
C SER A 65 -4.85 -3.32 9.10
N SER A 66 -5.41 -2.37 9.85
CA SER A 66 -5.88 -2.61 11.22
C SER A 66 -7.38 -2.91 11.33
N ARG A 67 -8.19 -2.54 10.33
CA ARG A 67 -9.65 -2.65 10.47
C ARG A 67 -10.19 -4.07 10.31
N ARG A 68 -9.44 -4.96 9.65
CA ARG A 68 -9.81 -6.37 9.56
C ARG A 68 -8.61 -7.23 9.19
N THR A 69 -8.75 -8.54 9.40
CA THR A 69 -7.78 -9.53 8.97
C THR A 69 -8.07 -9.91 7.51
N PHE A 70 -7.05 -9.82 6.67
CA PHE A 70 -7.11 -10.33 5.30
C PHE A 70 -6.47 -11.71 5.26
N PHE A 71 -7.11 -12.67 4.61
CA PHE A 71 -6.50 -13.98 4.44
C PHE A 71 -5.33 -13.93 3.46
N LEU A 72 -5.45 -13.09 2.43
CA LEU A 72 -4.44 -12.95 1.38
C LEU A 72 -3.88 -11.53 1.36
N ILE A 73 -2.57 -11.40 1.23
CA ILE A 73 -1.95 -10.08 1.07
C ILE A 73 -2.32 -9.45 -0.28
N GLU A 74 -2.73 -10.25 -1.26
CA GLU A 74 -3.29 -9.78 -2.52
C GLU A 74 -4.55 -8.94 -2.28
N ALA A 75 -5.42 -9.40 -1.39
CA ALA A 75 -6.64 -8.67 -1.05
C ALA A 75 -6.35 -7.36 -0.30
N LEU A 76 -5.37 -7.40 0.60
CA LEU A 76 -4.91 -6.19 1.29
C LEU A 76 -4.37 -5.17 0.30
N ALA A 77 -3.50 -5.60 -0.60
CA ALA A 77 -2.89 -4.71 -1.60
C ALA A 77 -3.95 -4.09 -2.52
N ASP A 78 -4.91 -4.89 -2.98
CA ASP A 78 -5.99 -4.40 -3.83
C ASP A 78 -6.86 -3.37 -3.10
N ASP A 79 -7.22 -3.63 -1.84
CA ASP A 79 -8.04 -2.70 -1.05
C ASP A 79 -7.32 -1.36 -0.85
N ILE A 80 -6.02 -1.39 -0.55
CA ILE A 80 -5.21 -0.17 -0.42
C ILE A 80 -5.23 0.62 -1.74
N ALA A 81 -4.96 -0.04 -2.87
CA ALA A 81 -4.90 0.63 -4.16
C ALA A 81 -6.25 1.27 -4.53
N ARG A 82 -7.34 0.52 -4.38
CA ARG A 82 -8.67 1.01 -4.72
C ARG A 82 -9.12 2.16 -3.81
N THR A 83 -8.79 2.08 -2.53
CA THR A 83 -9.14 3.14 -1.59
C THR A 83 -8.42 4.45 -1.94
N ILE A 84 -7.13 4.37 -2.26
CA ILE A 84 -6.36 5.54 -2.67
C ILE A 84 -6.96 6.16 -3.93
N LEU A 85 -7.25 5.34 -4.94
CA LEU A 85 -7.87 5.84 -6.18
C LEU A 85 -9.21 6.51 -5.94
N SER A 86 -10.03 5.95 -5.04
CA SER A 86 -11.35 6.52 -4.76
C SER A 86 -11.28 7.84 -4.01
N ARG A 87 -10.25 8.04 -3.18
CA ARG A 87 -10.12 9.26 -2.38
C ARG A 87 -9.43 10.40 -3.10
N TYR A 88 -8.59 10.12 -4.09
CA TYR A 88 -7.78 11.14 -4.76
C TYR A 88 -7.96 11.09 -6.26
N ALA A 89 -8.83 11.97 -6.77
CA ALA A 89 -9.13 12.02 -8.19
C ALA A 89 -7.90 12.35 -9.05
N GLN A 90 -6.91 13.04 -8.50
CA GLN A 90 -5.70 13.43 -9.24
C GLN A 90 -4.68 12.29 -9.38
N ILE A 91 -4.88 11.16 -8.70
CA ILE A 91 -4.03 9.99 -8.85
C ILE A 91 -4.56 9.14 -10.01
N ASP A 92 -3.72 8.84 -10.98
CA ASP A 92 -4.11 8.09 -12.18
C ASP A 92 -4.00 6.59 -11.98
N ALA A 93 -2.97 6.14 -11.27
CA ALA A 93 -2.73 4.72 -11.02
C ALA A 93 -1.95 4.56 -9.71
N VAL A 94 -2.15 3.42 -9.06
CA VAL A 94 -1.47 3.09 -7.81
C VAL A 94 -0.87 1.70 -7.93
N THR A 95 0.42 1.60 -7.62
CA THR A 95 1.09 0.30 -7.44
C THR A 95 1.34 0.10 -5.96
N VAL A 96 0.88 -1.01 -5.44
CA VAL A 96 1.04 -1.39 -4.03
C VAL A 96 1.83 -2.68 -3.96
N THR A 97 2.92 -2.67 -3.19
CA THR A 97 3.69 -3.87 -2.89
C THR A 97 3.51 -4.18 -1.42
N VAL A 98 3.13 -5.41 -1.11
CA VAL A 98 3.04 -5.88 0.28
C VAL A 98 4.03 -7.02 0.45
N ARG A 99 5.02 -6.83 1.33
CA ARG A 99 6.01 -7.84 1.66
C ARG A 99 5.67 -8.49 2.99
N LYS A 100 5.91 -9.77 3.04
CA LYS A 100 5.69 -10.62 4.22
C LYS A 100 7.03 -11.28 4.57
N PRO A 101 7.86 -10.60 5.38
CA PRO A 101 9.20 -11.11 5.68
C PRO A 101 9.19 -12.42 6.47
N SER A 102 8.17 -12.63 7.30
CA SER A 102 8.07 -13.80 8.17
C SER A 102 7.04 -14.82 7.70
N ALA A 103 6.91 -14.99 6.38
CA ALA A 103 6.00 -15.98 5.81
C ALA A 103 6.30 -17.36 6.39
N PRO A 104 5.28 -18.11 6.84
CA PRO A 104 5.50 -19.42 7.50
C PRO A 104 5.75 -20.52 6.46
N ILE A 105 6.91 -20.48 5.85
CA ILE A 105 7.35 -21.42 4.82
C ILE A 105 8.64 -22.11 5.31
N PRO A 106 8.77 -23.43 5.16
CA PRO A 106 9.98 -24.13 5.58
C PRO A 106 11.12 -23.94 4.58
N ALA A 107 11.55 -22.69 4.41
CA ALA A 107 12.63 -22.31 3.49
C ALA A 107 13.30 -21.04 3.99
N THR A 108 14.56 -20.86 3.63
CA THR A 108 15.30 -19.64 3.96
C THR A 108 15.14 -18.67 2.80
N LEU A 109 14.49 -17.52 3.05
CA LEU A 109 14.30 -16.48 2.03
C LEU A 109 14.15 -15.12 2.71
N GLY A 110 14.26 -14.06 1.93
CA GLY A 110 14.14 -12.71 2.46
C GLY A 110 12.70 -12.35 2.79
N TYR A 111 11.80 -12.57 1.85
CA TYR A 111 10.38 -12.27 2.03
C TYR A 111 9.58 -12.89 0.88
N VAL A 112 8.27 -12.97 1.09
CA VAL A 112 7.29 -13.21 0.03
C VAL A 112 6.57 -11.89 -0.19
N ALA A 113 6.23 -11.56 -1.41
CA ALA A 113 5.54 -10.31 -1.71
C ALA A 113 4.53 -10.47 -2.83
N VAL A 114 3.58 -9.56 -2.84
CA VAL A 114 2.69 -9.34 -3.99
C VAL A 114 2.82 -7.88 -4.41
N GLU A 115 2.66 -7.64 -5.69
CA GLU A 115 2.64 -6.29 -6.24
C GLU A 115 1.44 -6.19 -7.16
N VAL A 116 0.57 -5.22 -6.90
CA VAL A 116 -0.61 -4.98 -7.73
C VAL A 116 -0.59 -3.55 -8.25
N THR A 117 -1.07 -3.37 -9.47
CA THR A 117 -1.24 -2.03 -10.06
C THR A 117 -2.70 -1.89 -10.46
N ARG A 118 -3.33 -0.80 -10.02
CA ARG A 118 -4.73 -0.50 -10.35
C ARG A 118 -4.81 0.90 -10.91
N ASP A 119 -5.70 1.08 -11.88
CA ASP A 119 -6.02 2.38 -12.44
C ASP A 119 -7.54 2.59 -12.44
N ARG A 120 -7.98 3.67 -13.09
CA ARG A 120 -9.40 4.04 -13.05
C ARG A 120 -10.30 3.13 -13.87
N ASN A 121 -9.72 2.27 -14.69
CA ASN A 121 -10.46 1.33 -15.54
C ASN A 121 -10.61 -0.05 -14.89
N ASP A 122 -9.96 -0.26 -13.76
CA ASP A 122 -10.03 -1.54 -13.04
C ASP A 122 -11.30 -1.66 -12.20
#